data_70dcddc28468047f5c2b41ef12d12381
#
_entry.id   70dcddc28468047f5c2b41ef12d12381
#
_cell.length_a   1.000
_cell.length_b   1.000
_cell.length_c   1.000
_cell.angle_alpha   90.00
_cell.angle_beta   90.00
_cell.angle_gamma   90.00
#
_symmetry.space_group_name_H-M   'P 1'
#
loop_
_entity.id
_entity.type
_entity.pdbx_description
1 polymer ?
#
loop_
_entity_poly.entity_id
_entity_poly.type
_entity_poly.pdbx_seq_one_letter_code
_entity_poly.pdbx_strand_id
1 'polypeptide(L)'
;AAIAAIEDCCRKGVKIIVVETAGFAETGEDGKAAQERIREIIRAHGCRLLGPNCSGVINTHVGNVQSIGLVDELGKGNIGMTAQAGVYAAGILTGLRHVMDFGIVATIGNKMDISETDILEYLGSDDHIDVVAMYMEDVKSGRRVIDVASEVTKKKPVIALKGGRTAAGTKVVSSHTASLAGNDEINSAAFRQSGIIRARDNEHMFGLLKAFARQPLP
;
A
#
# COMPACT_ATOMS: atom_id res chain seq x y z
N ALA A 1 -17.65 -18.29 0.36
CA ALA A 1 -18.34 -17.11 0.94
C ALA A 1 -17.85 -15.82 0.30
N ALA A 2 -16.56 -15.47 0.36
CA ALA A 2 -16.04 -14.18 -0.11
C ALA A 2 -16.32 -13.90 -1.61
N ILE A 3 -16.09 -14.87 -2.49
CA ILE A 3 -16.31 -14.71 -3.95
C ILE A 3 -17.78 -14.34 -4.24
N ALA A 4 -18.73 -15.01 -3.59
CA ALA A 4 -20.15 -14.71 -3.79
C ALA A 4 -20.52 -13.29 -3.32
N ALA A 5 -19.99 -12.86 -2.17
CA ALA A 5 -20.20 -11.50 -1.67
C ALA A 5 -19.63 -10.43 -2.61
N ILE A 6 -18.43 -10.67 -3.18
CA ILE A 6 -17.82 -9.78 -4.17
C ILE A 6 -18.70 -9.70 -5.43
N GLU A 7 -19.17 -10.84 -5.91
CA GLU A 7 -20.06 -10.89 -7.08
C GLU A 7 -21.38 -10.14 -6.83
N ASP A 8 -21.97 -10.27 -5.65
CA ASP A 8 -23.18 -9.54 -5.26
C ASP A 8 -22.93 -8.02 -5.17
N CYS A 9 -21.78 -7.60 -4.63
CA CYS A 9 -21.37 -6.19 -4.64
C CYS A 9 -21.24 -5.65 -6.08
N CYS A 10 -20.58 -6.41 -6.94
CA CYS A 10 -20.42 -6.04 -8.35
C CYS A 10 -21.77 -5.91 -9.07
N ARG A 11 -22.69 -6.86 -8.86
CA ARG A 11 -24.06 -6.81 -9.43
C ARG A 11 -24.85 -5.59 -8.94
N LYS A 12 -24.62 -5.14 -7.71
CA LYS A 12 -25.20 -3.90 -7.15
C LYS A 12 -24.57 -2.62 -7.68
N GLY A 13 -23.51 -2.71 -8.48
CA GLY A 13 -22.82 -1.55 -9.06
C GLY A 13 -21.87 -0.85 -8.08
N VAL A 14 -21.41 -1.54 -7.04
CA VAL A 14 -20.35 -1.03 -6.15
C VAL A 14 -19.08 -0.78 -6.97
N LYS A 15 -18.49 0.40 -6.84
CA LYS A 15 -17.34 0.81 -7.67
C LYS A 15 -16.02 0.29 -7.14
N ILE A 16 -15.86 0.27 -5.80
CA ILE A 16 -14.63 -0.17 -5.14
C ILE A 16 -15.02 -1.13 -4.01
N ILE A 17 -14.34 -2.27 -3.97
CA ILE A 17 -14.53 -3.30 -2.95
C ILE A 17 -13.21 -3.46 -2.20
N VAL A 18 -13.25 -3.41 -0.88
CA VAL A 18 -12.10 -3.71 -0.02
C VAL A 18 -12.23 -5.12 0.52
N VAL A 19 -11.24 -5.97 0.27
CA VAL A 19 -11.25 -7.37 0.69
C VAL A 19 -10.13 -7.61 1.70
N GLU A 20 -10.50 -7.61 2.97
CA GLU A 20 -9.55 -7.85 4.07
C GLU A 20 -9.21 -9.32 4.23
N THR A 21 -10.17 -10.20 3.90
CA THR A 21 -10.02 -11.65 4.02
C THR A 21 -8.78 -12.17 3.31
N ALA A 22 -8.01 -13.01 4.01
CA ALA A 22 -6.93 -13.83 3.46
C ALA A 22 -7.47 -15.17 2.91
N GLY A 23 -6.60 -16.02 2.38
CA GLY A 23 -6.94 -17.34 1.84
C GLY A 23 -6.99 -17.36 0.32
N PHE A 24 -6.18 -16.51 -0.33
CA PHE A 24 -6.09 -16.39 -1.79
C PHE A 24 -4.68 -16.78 -2.28
N ALA A 25 -4.08 -16.02 -3.18
CA ALA A 25 -2.82 -16.39 -3.84
C ALA A 25 -1.66 -16.73 -2.87
N GLU A 26 -1.67 -16.21 -1.65
CA GLU A 26 -0.69 -16.50 -0.61
C GLU A 26 -0.81 -17.94 -0.06
N THR A 27 -1.93 -18.63 -0.28
CA THR A 27 -2.15 -20.01 0.22
C THR A 27 -1.82 -21.11 -0.80
N GLY A 28 -1.33 -20.75 -2.00
CA GLY A 28 -0.94 -21.71 -3.03
C GLY A 28 -1.86 -21.73 -4.24
N GLU A 29 -1.87 -22.84 -5.00
CA GLU A 29 -2.54 -22.89 -6.31
C GLU A 29 -4.06 -22.73 -6.25
N ASP A 30 -4.73 -23.35 -5.29
CA ASP A 30 -6.19 -23.20 -5.12
C ASP A 30 -6.55 -21.73 -4.79
N GLY A 31 -5.74 -21.08 -3.96
CA GLY A 31 -5.90 -19.67 -3.63
C GLY A 31 -5.65 -18.75 -4.83
N LYS A 32 -4.69 -19.09 -5.69
CA LYS A 32 -4.45 -18.36 -6.96
C LYS A 32 -5.63 -18.50 -7.90
N ALA A 33 -6.19 -19.71 -8.04
CA ALA A 33 -7.38 -19.94 -8.86
C ALA A 33 -8.59 -19.14 -8.35
N ALA A 34 -8.80 -19.12 -7.03
CA ALA A 34 -9.85 -18.31 -6.40
C ALA A 34 -9.64 -16.81 -6.66
N GLN A 35 -8.41 -16.31 -6.57
CA GLN A 35 -8.07 -14.91 -6.85
C GLN A 35 -8.28 -14.55 -8.33
N GLU A 36 -7.93 -15.43 -9.25
CA GLU A 36 -8.18 -15.20 -10.68
C GLU A 36 -9.69 -15.16 -10.99
N ARG A 37 -10.48 -16.03 -10.35
CA ARG A 37 -11.94 -15.98 -10.47
C ARG A 37 -12.52 -14.63 -10.02
N ILE A 38 -12.01 -14.05 -8.93
CA ILE A 38 -12.41 -12.70 -8.49
C ILE A 38 -12.01 -11.66 -9.54
N ARG A 39 -10.83 -11.77 -10.12
CA ARG A 39 -10.35 -10.84 -11.17
C ARG A 39 -11.28 -10.83 -12.38
N GLU A 40 -11.76 -12.00 -12.80
CA GLU A 40 -12.75 -12.12 -13.89
C GLU A 40 -14.05 -11.39 -13.52
N ILE A 41 -14.58 -11.61 -12.30
CA ILE A 41 -15.82 -11.01 -11.82
C ILE A 41 -15.71 -9.48 -11.81
N ILE A 42 -14.69 -8.91 -11.20
CA ILE A 42 -14.56 -7.46 -11.11
C ILE A 42 -14.38 -6.81 -12.48
N ARG A 43 -13.63 -7.44 -13.39
CA ARG A 43 -13.47 -6.98 -14.78
C ARG A 43 -14.79 -6.97 -15.54
N ALA A 44 -15.57 -8.04 -15.43
CA ALA A 44 -16.85 -8.17 -16.11
C ALA A 44 -17.86 -7.09 -15.71
N HIS A 45 -17.77 -6.57 -14.48
CA HIS A 45 -18.71 -5.57 -13.94
C HIS A 45 -18.11 -4.15 -13.84
N GLY A 46 -16.84 -3.95 -14.20
CA GLY A 46 -16.17 -2.65 -14.08
C GLY A 46 -15.95 -2.19 -12.64
N CYS A 47 -15.86 -3.14 -11.69
CA CYS A 47 -15.51 -2.87 -10.29
C CYS A 47 -13.99 -2.81 -10.11
N ARG A 48 -13.53 -2.09 -9.08
CA ARG A 48 -12.14 -2.11 -8.62
C ARG A 48 -12.06 -2.82 -7.28
N LEU A 49 -10.90 -3.42 -6.98
CA LEU A 49 -10.69 -4.15 -5.73
C LEU A 49 -9.35 -3.80 -5.09
N LEU A 50 -9.41 -3.45 -3.80
CA LEU A 50 -8.25 -3.30 -2.92
C LEU A 50 -8.06 -4.57 -2.10
N GLY A 51 -6.84 -5.09 -2.05
CA GLY A 51 -6.53 -6.38 -1.44
C GLY A 51 -6.46 -7.51 -2.48
N PRO A 52 -6.89 -8.74 -2.17
CA PRO A 52 -7.29 -9.25 -0.86
C PRO A 52 -6.13 -9.31 0.15
N ASN A 53 -6.38 -9.85 1.35
CA ASN A 53 -5.38 -9.99 2.39
C ASN A 53 -4.77 -8.64 2.80
N CYS A 54 -5.60 -7.64 3.02
CA CYS A 54 -5.21 -6.30 3.46
C CYS A 54 -5.86 -5.95 4.81
N SER A 55 -5.51 -4.82 5.38
CA SER A 55 -6.11 -4.32 6.63
C SER A 55 -6.97 -3.07 6.42
N GLY A 56 -7.38 -2.81 5.20
CA GLY A 56 -8.32 -1.75 4.89
C GLY A 56 -7.72 -0.40 4.55
N VAL A 57 -8.53 0.64 4.71
CA VAL A 57 -8.26 2.03 4.34
C VAL A 57 -8.63 2.98 5.47
N ILE A 58 -7.80 3.96 5.71
CA ILE A 58 -8.04 5.05 6.64
C ILE A 58 -7.94 6.37 5.86
N ASN A 59 -8.92 7.26 6.03
CA ASN A 59 -8.85 8.65 5.59
C ASN A 59 -9.39 9.54 6.70
N THR A 60 -8.48 10.17 7.44
CA THR A 60 -8.80 10.99 8.62
C THR A 60 -9.48 12.31 8.25
N HIS A 61 -9.31 12.80 7.01
CA HIS A 61 -9.93 14.06 6.56
C HIS A 61 -11.44 13.94 6.40
N VAL A 62 -11.92 12.76 6.00
CA VAL A 62 -13.35 12.47 5.82
C VAL A 62 -13.94 11.60 6.94
N GLY A 63 -13.13 11.26 7.95
CA GLY A 63 -13.56 10.42 9.07
C GLY A 63 -13.84 8.96 8.69
N ASN A 64 -13.26 8.47 7.58
CA ASN A 64 -13.38 7.06 7.21
C ASN A 64 -12.24 6.26 7.82
N VAL A 65 -12.59 5.33 8.70
CA VAL A 65 -11.65 4.38 9.30
C VAL A 65 -12.20 2.98 9.12
N GLN A 66 -11.77 2.33 8.04
CA GLN A 66 -12.07 0.93 7.78
C GLN A 66 -10.75 0.18 7.88
N SER A 67 -10.51 -0.44 9.02
CA SER A 67 -9.25 -1.14 9.32
C SER A 67 -9.48 -2.31 10.28
N ILE A 68 -8.71 -3.39 10.06
CA ILE A 68 -8.62 -4.49 11.02
C ILE A 68 -7.80 -3.99 12.22
N GLY A 69 -8.45 -3.71 13.30
CA GLY A 69 -7.84 -3.27 14.54
C GLY A 69 -8.51 -2.02 15.11
N LEU A 70 -8.31 -1.81 16.39
CA LEU A 70 -8.80 -0.63 17.07
C LEU A 70 -7.88 0.55 16.73
N VAL A 71 -8.39 1.48 15.96
CA VAL A 71 -7.73 2.75 15.65
C VAL A 71 -8.62 3.85 16.19
N ASP A 72 -8.21 4.41 17.31
CA ASP A 72 -8.85 5.53 17.97
C ASP A 72 -7.97 6.78 17.94
N GLU A 73 -8.54 7.94 18.14
CA GLU A 73 -7.85 9.22 18.31
C GLU A 73 -6.86 9.54 17.19
N LEU A 74 -7.26 9.37 15.94
CA LEU A 74 -6.46 9.79 14.79
C LEU A 74 -6.63 11.26 14.49
N GLY A 75 -5.53 12.02 14.53
CA GLY A 75 -5.47 13.39 14.03
C GLY A 75 -5.57 13.43 12.50
N LYS A 76 -6.05 14.57 11.97
CA LYS A 76 -5.96 14.86 10.53
C LYS A 76 -4.51 15.16 10.17
N GLY A 77 -3.90 14.29 9.39
CA GLY A 77 -2.48 14.39 9.05
C GLY A 77 -2.22 14.68 7.58
N ASN A 78 -0.99 15.03 7.27
CA ASN A 78 -0.50 15.30 5.91
C ASN A 78 0.41 14.19 5.36
N ILE A 79 0.50 13.04 6.06
CA ILE A 79 1.25 11.89 5.57
C ILE A 79 0.28 10.92 4.88
N GLY A 80 0.54 10.64 3.60
CA GLY A 80 -0.12 9.56 2.87
C GLY A 80 0.71 8.29 2.92
N MET A 81 0.07 7.12 3.06
CA MET A 81 0.79 5.86 3.09
C MET A 81 0.12 4.77 2.25
N THR A 82 0.89 4.07 1.46
CA THR A 82 0.52 2.76 0.91
C THR A 82 1.42 1.68 1.50
N ALA A 83 0.82 0.59 1.96
CA ALA A 83 1.57 -0.51 2.55
C ALA A 83 1.10 -1.87 2.06
N GLN A 84 2.03 -2.72 1.65
CA GLN A 84 1.70 -4.08 1.25
C GLN A 84 1.33 -4.95 2.45
N ALA A 85 1.93 -4.73 3.62
CA ALA A 85 1.61 -5.44 4.85
C ALA A 85 0.58 -4.70 5.71
N GLY A 86 -0.46 -5.41 6.14
CA GLY A 86 -1.56 -4.86 6.95
C GLY A 86 -1.15 -4.30 8.30
N VAL A 87 -0.05 -4.80 8.90
CA VAL A 87 0.48 -4.32 10.17
C VAL A 87 0.78 -2.81 10.18
N TYR A 88 1.03 -2.22 9.02
CA TYR A 88 1.28 -0.79 8.90
C TYR A 88 0.02 0.07 9.17
N ALA A 89 -1.19 -0.43 8.89
CA ALA A 89 -2.41 0.30 9.25
C ALA A 89 -2.74 0.16 10.74
N ALA A 90 -2.89 -1.07 11.23
CA ALA A 90 -3.36 -1.30 12.59
C ALA A 90 -2.28 -1.11 13.67
N GLY A 91 -1.08 -1.71 13.45
CA GLY A 91 -0.04 -1.72 14.48
C GLY A 91 0.80 -0.45 14.53
N ILE A 92 1.33 -0.04 13.37
CA ILE A 92 2.28 1.08 13.31
C ILE A 92 1.58 2.42 13.47
N LEU A 93 0.43 2.62 12.83
CA LEU A 93 -0.36 3.84 13.00
C LEU A 93 -0.76 4.07 14.45
N THR A 94 -1.27 3.03 15.11
CA THR A 94 -1.65 3.12 16.53
C THR A 94 -0.45 3.46 17.41
N GLY A 95 0.73 2.89 17.14
CA GLY A 95 1.95 3.19 17.88
C GLY A 95 2.51 4.60 17.63
N LEU A 96 2.28 5.16 16.45
CA LEU A 96 2.84 6.45 16.04
C LEU A 96 1.88 7.64 16.19
N ARG A 97 0.61 7.43 16.54
CA ARG A 97 -0.43 8.48 16.57
C ARG A 97 -0.12 9.69 17.45
N HIS A 98 0.75 9.52 18.46
CA HIS A 98 1.20 10.62 19.33
C HIS A 98 2.44 11.35 18.81
N VAL A 99 3.02 10.87 17.73
CA VAL A 99 4.31 11.38 17.19
C VAL A 99 4.12 12.01 15.82
N MET A 100 3.22 11.46 15.01
CA MET A 100 2.90 11.94 13.67
C MET A 100 1.47 11.55 13.27
N ASP A 101 0.85 12.38 12.44
CA ASP A 101 -0.51 12.18 11.97
C ASP A 101 -0.51 11.73 10.51
N PHE A 102 -1.23 10.64 10.25
CA PHE A 102 -1.45 10.12 8.91
C PHE A 102 -2.82 10.61 8.40
N GLY A 103 -2.84 11.18 7.20
CA GLY A 103 -4.06 11.63 6.55
C GLY A 103 -4.79 10.49 5.85
N ILE A 104 -4.07 9.78 5.01
CA ILE A 104 -4.62 8.70 4.20
C ILE A 104 -3.69 7.49 4.27
N VAL A 105 -4.24 6.32 4.59
CA VAL A 105 -3.50 5.06 4.58
C VAL A 105 -4.28 3.99 3.85
N ALA A 106 -3.65 3.32 2.91
CA ALA A 106 -4.22 2.19 2.20
C ALA A 106 -3.28 0.99 2.27
N THR A 107 -3.76 -0.11 2.83
CA THR A 107 -3.05 -1.38 2.76
C THR A 107 -3.54 -2.18 1.55
N ILE A 108 -2.61 -2.74 0.79
CA ILE A 108 -2.91 -3.32 -0.52
C ILE A 108 -2.83 -4.85 -0.57
N GLY A 109 -2.28 -5.49 0.47
CA GLY A 109 -2.20 -6.95 0.58
C GLY A 109 -1.63 -7.63 -0.65
N ASN A 110 -2.36 -8.58 -1.24
CA ASN A 110 -1.96 -9.28 -2.46
C ASN A 110 -1.95 -8.38 -3.73
N LYS A 111 -2.47 -7.15 -3.63
CA LYS A 111 -2.56 -6.17 -4.73
C LYS A 111 -2.99 -6.81 -6.05
N MET A 112 -4.13 -7.47 -5.99
CA MET A 112 -4.66 -8.22 -7.11
C MET A 112 -5.07 -7.30 -8.27
N ASP A 113 -5.71 -6.16 -7.96
CA ASP A 113 -6.16 -5.14 -8.91
C ASP A 113 -5.52 -3.78 -8.59
N ILE A 114 -5.90 -3.15 -7.47
CA ILE A 114 -5.30 -1.89 -7.05
C ILE A 114 -3.91 -2.16 -6.46
N SER A 115 -2.91 -1.47 -7.00
CA SER A 115 -1.49 -1.65 -6.69
C SER A 115 -0.91 -0.44 -5.94
N GLU A 116 0.35 -0.54 -5.55
CA GLU A 116 1.13 0.56 -4.96
C GLU A 116 1.17 1.80 -5.85
N THR A 117 1.18 1.62 -7.17
CA THR A 117 1.20 2.74 -8.12
C THR A 117 -0.12 3.47 -8.21
N ASP A 118 -1.26 2.76 -8.14
CA ASP A 118 -2.58 3.39 -8.14
C ASP A 118 -2.74 4.27 -6.89
N ILE A 119 -2.30 3.77 -5.72
CA ILE A 119 -2.37 4.54 -4.48
C ILE A 119 -1.36 5.70 -4.50
N LEU A 120 -0.14 5.50 -5.01
CA LEU A 120 0.84 6.57 -5.14
C LEU A 120 0.33 7.72 -6.01
N GLU A 121 -0.29 7.41 -7.14
CA GLU A 121 -0.90 8.39 -8.04
C GLU A 121 -2.01 9.18 -7.33
N TYR A 122 -2.88 8.49 -6.60
CA TYR A 122 -3.94 9.09 -5.81
C TYR A 122 -3.38 10.03 -4.72
N LEU A 123 -2.44 9.54 -3.88
CA LEU A 123 -1.80 10.34 -2.83
C LEU A 123 -1.00 11.52 -3.39
N GLY A 124 -0.40 11.34 -4.55
CA GLY A 124 0.32 12.39 -5.27
C GLY A 124 -0.58 13.54 -5.72
N SER A 125 -1.85 13.25 -5.98
CA SER A 125 -2.85 14.24 -6.42
C SER A 125 -3.69 14.84 -5.29
N ASP A 126 -3.67 14.30 -4.08
CA ASP A 126 -4.49 14.75 -2.94
C ASP A 126 -3.84 15.96 -2.26
N ASP A 127 -4.55 17.09 -2.16
CA ASP A 127 -4.03 18.35 -1.63
C ASP A 127 -3.80 18.34 -0.10
N HIS A 128 -4.34 17.36 0.62
CA HIS A 128 -4.11 17.21 2.06
C HIS A 128 -2.83 16.43 2.39
N ILE A 129 -2.19 15.83 1.38
CA ILE A 129 -0.99 15.01 1.57
C ILE A 129 0.25 15.78 1.09
N ASP A 130 1.20 15.98 1.98
CA ASP A 130 2.48 16.66 1.69
C ASP A 130 3.63 15.68 1.48
N VAL A 131 3.57 14.48 2.07
CA VAL A 131 4.61 13.46 1.96
C VAL A 131 4.00 12.07 1.83
N VAL A 132 4.59 11.22 1.00
CA VAL A 132 4.09 9.86 0.75
C VAL A 132 5.06 8.82 1.29
N ALA A 133 4.53 7.87 2.05
CA ALA A 133 5.22 6.68 2.51
C ALA A 133 4.79 5.45 1.71
N MET A 134 5.73 4.59 1.35
CA MET A 134 5.48 3.32 0.68
C MET A 134 6.20 2.18 1.39
N TYR A 135 5.45 1.17 1.83
CA TYR A 135 6.05 -0.10 2.23
C TYR A 135 5.75 -1.16 1.17
N MET A 136 6.79 -1.73 0.60
CA MET A 136 6.68 -2.68 -0.52
C MET A 136 7.50 -3.95 -0.26
N GLU A 137 6.91 -5.10 -0.55
CA GLU A 137 7.57 -6.41 -0.48
C GLU A 137 7.99 -6.89 -1.87
N ASP A 138 7.18 -6.63 -2.89
CA ASP A 138 7.49 -6.86 -4.31
C ASP A 138 7.06 -5.66 -5.16
N VAL A 139 7.45 -5.68 -6.42
CA VAL A 139 7.03 -4.69 -7.43
C VAL A 139 6.56 -5.44 -8.67
N LYS A 140 5.27 -5.36 -8.99
CA LYS A 140 4.70 -6.09 -10.14
C LYS A 140 5.01 -5.40 -11.48
N SER A 141 5.03 -4.08 -11.50
CA SER A 141 5.27 -3.28 -12.70
C SER A 141 6.29 -2.18 -12.43
N GLY A 142 7.58 -2.52 -12.51
CA GLY A 142 8.67 -1.59 -12.23
C GLY A 142 8.64 -0.34 -13.12
N ARG A 143 8.28 -0.48 -14.41
CA ARG A 143 8.16 0.65 -15.32
C ARG A 143 7.10 1.63 -14.85
N ARG A 144 5.90 1.14 -14.50
CA ARG A 144 4.81 2.00 -14.02
C ARG A 144 5.17 2.70 -12.70
N VAL A 145 5.89 2.01 -11.79
CA VAL A 145 6.40 2.64 -10.56
C VAL A 145 7.31 3.81 -10.88
N ILE A 146 8.26 3.63 -11.82
CA ILE A 146 9.17 4.70 -12.23
C ILE A 146 8.39 5.88 -12.83
N ASP A 147 7.48 5.61 -13.76
CA ASP A 147 6.75 6.65 -14.48
C ASP A 147 5.86 7.47 -13.51
N VAL A 148 5.06 6.81 -12.68
CA VAL A 148 4.19 7.49 -11.70
C VAL A 148 5.00 8.21 -10.62
N ALA A 149 6.01 7.53 -10.05
CA ALA A 149 6.82 8.15 -9.01
C ALA A 149 7.60 9.37 -9.52
N SER A 150 8.10 9.34 -10.75
CA SER A 150 8.80 10.49 -11.35
C SER A 150 7.92 11.73 -11.46
N GLU A 151 6.61 11.57 -11.61
CA GLU A 151 5.68 12.71 -11.63
C GLU A 151 5.33 13.18 -10.20
N VAL A 152 5.12 12.23 -9.27
CA VAL A 152 4.79 12.56 -7.88
C VAL A 152 5.95 13.23 -7.15
N THR A 153 7.18 12.73 -7.34
CA THR A 153 8.39 13.24 -6.67
C THR A 153 8.78 14.67 -7.09
N LYS A 154 8.26 15.16 -8.22
CA LYS A 154 8.39 16.57 -8.60
C LYS A 154 7.60 17.53 -7.69
N LYS A 155 6.62 17.00 -6.98
CA LYS A 155 5.67 17.78 -6.17
C LYS A 155 5.77 17.48 -4.68
N LYS A 156 6.00 16.23 -4.32
CA LYS A 156 5.96 15.73 -2.94
C LYS A 156 7.08 14.74 -2.69
N PRO A 157 7.75 14.75 -1.53
CA PRO A 157 8.68 13.69 -1.14
C PRO A 157 7.97 12.33 -1.10
N VAL A 158 8.58 11.32 -1.73
CA VAL A 158 8.13 9.93 -1.67
C VAL A 158 9.21 9.10 -1.01
N ILE A 159 8.89 8.47 0.11
CA ILE A 159 9.82 7.66 0.91
C ILE A 159 9.38 6.20 0.83
N ALA A 160 10.28 5.33 0.38
CA ALA A 160 9.98 3.91 0.24
C ALA A 160 10.86 3.03 1.13
N LEU A 161 10.23 2.14 1.85
CA LEU A 161 10.87 1.02 2.53
C LEU A 161 10.57 -0.26 1.76
N LYS A 162 11.62 -0.86 1.17
CA LYS A 162 11.52 -2.12 0.42
C LYS A 162 11.96 -3.28 1.30
N GLY A 163 11.03 -4.19 1.60
CA GLY A 163 11.31 -5.45 2.26
C GLY A 163 12.14 -6.41 1.40
N GLY A 164 12.72 -7.44 2.03
CA GLY A 164 13.46 -8.48 1.31
C GLY A 164 14.87 -8.10 0.85
N ARG A 165 15.56 -7.18 1.53
CA ARG A 165 16.94 -6.75 1.22
C ARG A 165 18.01 -7.78 1.53
N THR A 166 17.80 -8.61 2.53
CA THR A 166 18.75 -9.66 2.96
C THR A 166 18.19 -11.04 2.58
N ALA A 167 19.05 -12.05 2.51
CA ALA A 167 18.62 -13.42 2.25
C ALA A 167 17.56 -13.90 3.26
N ALA A 168 17.72 -13.56 4.54
CA ALA A 168 16.72 -13.84 5.57
C ALA A 168 15.40 -13.05 5.31
N GLY A 169 15.49 -11.76 5.02
CA GLY A 169 14.33 -10.93 4.68
C GLY A 169 13.61 -11.39 3.41
N THR A 170 14.36 -11.83 2.39
CA THR A 170 13.78 -12.42 1.17
C THR A 170 12.96 -13.68 1.48
N LYS A 171 13.48 -14.56 2.36
CA LYS A 171 12.76 -15.76 2.78
C LYS A 171 11.46 -15.43 3.52
N VAL A 172 11.46 -14.42 4.38
CA VAL A 172 10.26 -13.97 5.09
C VAL A 172 9.24 -13.40 4.12
N VAL A 173 9.64 -12.49 3.22
CA VAL A 173 8.76 -11.89 2.22
C VAL A 173 8.16 -12.97 1.30
N SER A 174 8.96 -13.90 0.80
CA SER A 174 8.47 -14.96 -0.09
C SER A 174 7.48 -15.92 0.59
N SER A 175 7.61 -16.14 1.89
CA SER A 175 6.65 -16.96 2.66
C SER A 175 5.36 -16.21 3.01
N HIS A 176 5.40 -14.87 3.07
CA HIS A 176 4.27 -14.04 3.45
C HIS A 176 3.33 -13.69 2.28
N THR A 177 3.89 -13.41 1.11
CA THR A 177 3.11 -12.88 -0.02
C THR A 177 3.18 -13.72 -1.30
N ALA A 178 3.82 -14.90 -1.28
CA ALA A 178 4.13 -15.71 -2.46
C ALA A 178 4.89 -14.93 -3.58
N SER A 179 5.51 -13.82 -3.22
CA SER A 179 6.19 -12.92 -4.15
C SER A 179 7.68 -13.20 -4.21
N LEU A 180 8.25 -13.17 -5.40
CA LEU A 180 9.69 -13.20 -5.58
C LEU A 180 10.24 -11.80 -5.27
N ALA A 181 11.06 -11.67 -4.23
CA ALA A 181 11.80 -10.45 -3.99
C ALA A 181 12.71 -10.19 -5.20
N GLY A 182 12.47 -9.09 -5.90
CA GLY A 182 13.30 -8.69 -7.04
C GLY A 182 14.74 -8.36 -6.60
N ASN A 183 15.64 -8.23 -7.58
CA ASN A 183 17.02 -7.81 -7.31
C ASN A 183 17.06 -6.44 -6.62
N ASP A 184 17.74 -6.36 -5.47
CA ASP A 184 17.79 -5.16 -4.64
C ASP A 184 18.49 -3.97 -5.32
N GLU A 185 19.48 -4.25 -6.18
CA GLU A 185 20.19 -3.23 -6.97
C GLU A 185 19.28 -2.60 -8.02
N ILE A 186 18.46 -3.42 -8.69
CA ILE A 186 17.47 -2.95 -9.66
C ILE A 186 16.44 -2.05 -8.96
N ASN A 187 15.92 -2.47 -7.80
CA ASN A 187 15.00 -1.64 -7.02
C ASN A 187 15.66 -0.30 -6.62
N SER A 188 16.92 -0.34 -6.18
CA SER A 188 17.67 0.87 -5.81
C SER A 188 17.88 1.81 -6.98
N ALA A 189 18.17 1.26 -8.18
CA ALA A 189 18.32 2.04 -9.40
C ALA A 189 17.00 2.69 -9.81
N ALA A 190 15.89 1.94 -9.78
CA ALA A 190 14.56 2.43 -10.10
C ALA A 190 14.13 3.56 -9.16
N PHE A 191 14.38 3.42 -7.86
CA PHE A 191 14.07 4.46 -6.87
C PHE A 191 14.88 5.73 -7.11
N ARG A 192 16.19 5.61 -7.36
CA ARG A 192 17.02 6.78 -7.70
C ARG A 192 16.55 7.46 -8.98
N GLN A 193 16.21 6.68 -10.01
CA GLN A 193 15.73 7.22 -11.29
C GLN A 193 14.42 7.99 -11.13
N SER A 194 13.53 7.52 -10.26
CA SER A 194 12.21 8.11 -10.04
C SER A 194 12.15 9.14 -8.91
N GLY A 195 13.28 9.49 -8.29
CA GLY A 195 13.34 10.46 -7.19
C GLY A 195 12.80 9.93 -5.85
N ILE A 196 12.50 8.63 -5.74
CA ILE A 196 12.06 8.01 -4.47
C ILE A 196 13.24 7.96 -3.49
N ILE A 197 13.02 8.45 -2.28
CA ILE A 197 13.97 8.36 -1.17
C ILE A 197 13.85 6.97 -0.54
N ARG A 198 14.91 6.18 -0.65
CA ARG A 198 14.92 4.84 -0.08
C ARG A 198 15.26 4.84 1.40
N ALA A 199 14.34 4.43 2.25
CA ALA A 199 14.60 4.20 3.67
C ALA A 199 15.41 2.91 3.90
N ARG A 200 16.26 2.90 4.91
CA ARG A 200 17.09 1.75 5.29
C ARG A 200 16.30 0.74 6.12
N ASP A 201 15.46 1.26 7.01
CA ASP A 201 14.65 0.55 7.98
C ASP A 201 13.45 1.41 8.39
N ASN A 202 12.62 0.91 9.30
CA ASN A 202 11.43 1.62 9.79
C ASN A 202 11.80 2.93 10.52
N GLU A 203 12.83 2.92 11.35
CA GLU A 203 13.25 4.09 12.11
C GLU A 203 13.66 5.22 11.16
N HIS A 204 14.46 4.89 10.15
CA HIS A 204 14.86 5.87 9.13
C HIS A 204 13.64 6.37 8.33
N MET A 205 12.71 5.49 7.96
CA MET A 205 11.48 5.89 7.26
C MET A 205 10.67 6.89 8.10
N PHE A 206 10.42 6.58 9.37
CA PHE A 206 9.64 7.46 10.24
C PHE A 206 10.36 8.77 10.57
N GLY A 207 11.67 8.74 10.69
CA GLY A 207 12.49 9.96 10.85
C GLY A 207 12.36 10.90 9.64
N LEU A 208 12.45 10.36 8.43
CA LEU A 208 12.24 11.11 7.19
C LEU A 208 10.81 11.65 7.08
N LEU A 209 9.80 10.81 7.35
CA LEU A 209 8.39 11.23 7.32
C LEU A 209 8.14 12.40 8.28
N LYS A 210 8.64 12.29 9.51
CA LYS A 210 8.51 13.35 10.52
C LYS A 210 9.20 14.66 10.08
N ALA A 211 10.35 14.56 9.44
CA ALA A 211 11.07 15.73 8.94
C ALA A 211 10.29 16.41 7.83
N PHE A 212 9.91 15.66 6.77
CA PHE A 212 9.19 16.23 5.62
C PHE A 212 7.76 16.69 5.93
N ALA A 213 7.08 16.05 6.90
CA ALA A 213 5.73 16.45 7.29
C ALA A 213 5.68 17.73 8.14
N ARG A 214 6.81 18.16 8.74
CA ARG A 214 6.85 19.27 9.71
C ARG A 214 7.82 20.39 9.38
N GLN A 215 8.64 20.22 8.36
CA GLN A 215 9.63 21.22 7.94
C GLN A 215 9.38 21.65 6.51
N PRO A 216 9.70 22.90 6.14
CA PRO A 216 9.70 23.32 4.75
C PRO A 216 10.58 22.40 3.90
N LEU A 217 10.19 22.17 2.67
CA LEU A 217 11.02 21.45 1.71
C LEU A 217 12.28 22.25 1.40
N PRO A 218 13.45 21.60 1.23
CA PRO A 218 14.70 22.27 0.90
C PRO A 218 14.69 22.93 -0.48
#